data_78e3d881caab12cd6510f06bf0d2d626
#
_entry.id   78e3d881caab12cd6510f06bf0d2d626
#
_cell.length_a   1.000
_cell.length_b   1.000
_cell.length_c   1.000
_cell.angle_alpha   90.00
_cell.angle_beta   90.00
_cell.angle_gamma   90.00
#
_symmetry.space_group_name_H-M   'P 1'
#
loop_
_entity.id
_entity.type
_entity.pdbx_description
1 polymer ?
#
loop_
_entity_poly.entity_id
_entity_poly.type
_entity_poly.pdbx_seq_one_letter_code
_entity_poly.pdbx_strand_id
1 'polypeptide(L)'
;MSLQSPSIHLDSGLEIGYGSPIARFGQPVTLSGGTHFLLARNGRGKTTLLRTLARTLKPVAGTFSLSGFTQYLPEDLRFDPEITPAMIFRMLLPKAKLQDALNLATNIELDVKKTYGRLSTGNRRKTNLITAEFSVKPDSGNILLLDEPFSGLDAFARQAFEEIWKKSAANVLRLVSCHPDYDAMEMPSAVMIEGKSVHHLADDGQTWSQLKGQLN
;
A
#
# COMPACT_ATOMS: atom_id res chain seq x y z
N MET A 1 11.84 25.68 0.72
CA MET A 1 12.13 24.53 -0.14
C MET A 1 10.81 23.87 -0.46
N SER A 2 10.43 23.75 -1.74
CA SER A 2 9.23 22.99 -2.11
C SER A 2 9.43 21.53 -1.76
N LEU A 3 8.46 20.95 -1.03
CA LEU A 3 8.45 19.51 -0.75
C LEU A 3 8.47 18.76 -2.08
N GLN A 4 9.42 17.85 -2.25
CA GLN A 4 9.48 17.01 -3.44
C GLN A 4 8.30 16.04 -3.42
N SER A 5 7.42 16.14 -4.42
CA SER A 5 6.26 15.24 -4.52
C SER A 5 6.72 13.79 -4.68
N PRO A 6 6.09 12.83 -3.99
CA PRO A 6 6.44 11.43 -4.11
C PRO A 6 6.13 10.90 -5.51
N SER A 7 7.03 10.09 -6.07
CA SER A 7 6.79 9.45 -7.36
C SER A 7 7.47 8.09 -7.47
N ILE A 8 6.87 7.22 -8.27
CA ILE A 8 7.40 5.93 -8.72
C ILE A 8 7.49 6.00 -10.23
N HIS A 9 8.68 5.77 -10.78
CA HIS A 9 8.88 5.63 -12.21
C HIS A 9 9.35 4.21 -12.53
N LEU A 10 8.62 3.53 -13.40
CA LEU A 10 8.87 2.15 -13.85
C LEU A 10 9.22 2.21 -15.34
N ASP A 11 10.43 1.81 -15.69
CA ASP A 11 10.90 1.90 -17.08
C ASP A 11 10.24 0.84 -17.97
N SER A 12 10.16 1.10 -19.25
CA SER A 12 9.78 0.08 -20.22
C SER A 12 10.86 -1.01 -20.23
N GLY A 13 10.43 -2.28 -20.26
CA GLY A 13 11.34 -3.41 -20.12
C GLY A 13 11.68 -3.80 -18.68
N LEU A 14 11.14 -3.14 -17.68
CA LEU A 14 11.21 -3.64 -16.30
C LEU A 14 10.51 -5.01 -16.21
N GLU A 15 11.26 -6.01 -15.74
CA GLU A 15 10.77 -7.38 -15.53
C GLU A 15 10.88 -7.76 -14.05
N ILE A 16 9.79 -8.24 -13.50
CA ILE A 16 9.71 -8.71 -12.12
C ILE A 16 9.59 -10.23 -12.05
N GLY A 17 10.20 -10.85 -11.05
CA GLY A 17 10.16 -12.29 -10.89
C GLY A 17 11.25 -12.83 -9.96
N TYR A 18 11.33 -14.15 -9.85
CA TYR A 18 12.32 -14.88 -9.06
C TYR A 18 13.25 -15.68 -10.00
N GLY A 19 14.23 -14.99 -10.57
CA GLY A 19 15.17 -15.58 -11.52
C GLY A 19 14.62 -15.70 -12.96
N SER A 20 13.32 -15.87 -13.13
CA SER A 20 12.62 -15.77 -14.42
C SER A 20 11.49 -14.73 -14.34
N PRO A 21 11.19 -14.02 -15.45
CA PRO A 21 10.17 -12.97 -15.44
C PRO A 21 8.76 -13.58 -15.33
N ILE A 22 7.98 -13.06 -14.38
CA ILE A 22 6.55 -13.35 -14.23
C ILE A 22 5.68 -12.25 -14.83
N ALA A 23 6.19 -11.01 -14.86
CA ALA A 23 5.52 -9.89 -15.52
C ALA A 23 6.54 -8.86 -16.03
N ARG A 24 6.14 -8.13 -17.09
CA ARG A 24 6.96 -7.13 -17.78
C ARG A 24 6.16 -5.87 -18.09
N PHE A 25 6.82 -4.72 -17.93
CA PHE A 25 6.32 -3.42 -18.37
C PHE A 25 6.68 -3.20 -19.84
N GLY A 26 5.67 -3.14 -20.70
CA GLY A 26 5.86 -2.86 -22.13
C GLY A 26 6.06 -1.37 -22.42
N GLN A 27 5.55 -0.51 -21.53
CA GLN A 27 5.65 0.95 -21.60
C GLN A 27 6.08 1.50 -20.25
N PRO A 28 6.69 2.70 -20.18
CA PRO A 28 7.02 3.33 -18.92
C PRO A 28 5.72 3.73 -18.18
N VAL A 29 5.75 3.61 -16.85
CA VAL A 29 4.64 4.02 -15.97
C VAL A 29 5.18 4.98 -14.93
N THR A 30 4.52 6.12 -14.77
CA THR A 30 4.82 7.08 -13.70
C THR A 30 3.61 7.25 -12.80
N LEU A 31 3.80 7.00 -11.52
CA LEU A 31 2.81 7.23 -10.47
C LEU A 31 3.27 8.43 -9.62
N SER A 32 2.36 9.30 -9.25
CA SER A 32 2.60 10.46 -8.38
C SER A 32 1.71 10.40 -7.14
N GLY A 33 1.72 11.40 -6.29
CA GLY A 33 0.92 11.40 -5.05
C GLY A 33 -0.52 10.92 -5.22
N GLY A 34 -1.09 10.35 -4.17
CA GLY A 34 -2.42 9.73 -4.19
C GLY A 34 -2.38 8.21 -4.04
N THR A 35 -3.52 7.58 -4.30
CA THR A 35 -3.67 6.12 -4.18
C THR A 35 -3.77 5.46 -5.54
N HIS A 36 -2.92 4.48 -5.77
CA HIS A 36 -2.86 3.65 -6.97
C HIS A 36 -3.11 2.20 -6.58
N PHE A 37 -4.01 1.54 -7.26
CA PHE A 37 -4.38 0.15 -6.98
C PHE A 37 -3.54 -0.81 -7.83
N LEU A 38 -2.96 -1.82 -7.20
CA LEU A 38 -2.24 -2.90 -7.89
C LEU A 38 -3.15 -4.13 -7.98
N LEU A 39 -3.60 -4.41 -9.19
CA LEU A 39 -4.58 -5.43 -9.48
C LEU A 39 -3.98 -6.59 -10.28
N ALA A 40 -4.23 -7.79 -9.85
CA ALA A 40 -3.90 -9.01 -10.56
C ALA A 40 -4.64 -10.19 -9.93
N ARG A 41 -4.80 -11.28 -10.67
CA ARG A 41 -5.24 -12.58 -10.09
C ARG A 41 -4.18 -13.09 -9.11
N ASN A 42 -4.58 -13.98 -8.21
CA ASN A 42 -3.67 -14.57 -7.23
C ASN A 42 -2.47 -15.26 -7.92
N GLY A 43 -1.28 -15.08 -7.33
CA GLY A 43 -0.03 -15.64 -7.86
C GLY A 43 0.54 -14.92 -9.09
N ARG A 44 -0.07 -13.82 -9.57
CA ARG A 44 0.37 -13.11 -10.78
C ARG A 44 1.36 -11.98 -10.54
N GLY A 45 1.88 -11.80 -9.31
CA GLY A 45 3.04 -10.93 -9.09
C GLY A 45 2.79 -9.63 -8.35
N LYS A 46 1.61 -9.41 -7.72
CA LYS A 46 1.35 -8.21 -6.88
C LYS A 46 2.43 -8.03 -5.82
N THR A 47 2.59 -9.00 -4.93
CA THR A 47 3.62 -9.00 -3.88
C THR A 47 5.04 -8.94 -4.47
N THR A 48 5.29 -9.58 -5.62
CA THR A 48 6.59 -9.53 -6.30
C THR A 48 6.95 -8.11 -6.75
N LEU A 49 5.99 -7.39 -7.34
CA LEU A 49 6.19 -5.99 -7.72
C LEU A 49 6.47 -5.12 -6.48
N LEU A 50 5.64 -5.24 -5.43
CA LEU A 50 5.84 -4.48 -4.20
C LEU A 50 7.21 -4.76 -3.56
N ARG A 51 7.65 -6.03 -3.49
CA ARG A 51 8.98 -6.41 -3.00
C ARG A 51 10.11 -5.87 -3.88
N THR A 52 9.90 -5.85 -5.20
CA THR A 52 10.89 -5.26 -6.13
C THR A 52 11.04 -3.76 -5.87
N LEU A 53 9.93 -3.03 -5.76
CA LEU A 53 9.95 -1.60 -5.45
C LEU A 53 10.50 -1.30 -4.06
N ALA A 54 10.22 -2.14 -3.08
CA ALA A 54 10.80 -2.07 -1.74
C ALA A 54 12.30 -2.44 -1.70
N ARG A 55 12.89 -2.84 -2.84
CA ARG A 55 14.29 -3.28 -2.96
C ARG A 55 14.64 -4.51 -2.11
N THR A 56 13.63 -5.27 -1.67
CA THR A 56 13.81 -6.58 -1.00
C THR A 56 13.94 -7.74 -1.99
N LEU A 57 13.60 -7.47 -3.26
CA LEU A 57 13.79 -8.36 -4.39
C LEU A 57 14.42 -7.58 -5.55
N LYS A 58 15.42 -8.15 -6.23
CA LYS A 58 16.01 -7.54 -7.43
C LYS A 58 15.08 -7.74 -8.63
N PRO A 59 14.93 -6.75 -9.53
CA PRO A 59 14.28 -6.98 -10.81
C PRO A 59 15.04 -8.03 -11.62
N VAL A 60 14.33 -8.74 -12.48
CA VAL A 60 14.95 -9.70 -13.42
C VAL A 60 15.68 -8.95 -14.54
N ALA A 61 15.06 -7.86 -15.03
CA ALA A 61 15.64 -6.95 -16.01
C ALA A 61 15.02 -5.56 -15.88
N GLY A 62 15.65 -4.57 -16.52
CA GLY A 62 15.18 -3.20 -16.53
C GLY A 62 15.44 -2.46 -15.22
N THR A 63 14.92 -1.24 -15.12
CA THR A 63 15.16 -0.33 -14.00
C THR A 63 13.87 0.36 -13.55
N PHE A 64 13.92 0.93 -12.36
CA PHE A 64 12.87 1.79 -11.79
C PHE A 64 13.50 2.82 -10.85
N SER A 65 12.81 3.90 -10.59
CA SER A 65 13.23 4.90 -9.61
C SER A 65 12.09 5.31 -8.70
N LEU A 66 12.44 5.67 -7.47
CA LEU A 66 11.54 6.14 -6.43
C LEU A 66 12.02 7.50 -5.94
N SER A 67 11.13 8.47 -5.88
CA SER A 67 11.39 9.77 -5.28
C SER A 67 10.51 9.93 -4.05
N GLY A 68 11.13 9.86 -2.87
CA GLY A 68 10.43 9.95 -1.58
C GLY A 68 10.90 8.91 -0.56
N PHE A 69 10.49 9.10 0.68
CA PHE A 69 10.73 8.12 1.74
C PHE A 69 9.82 6.91 1.55
N THR A 70 10.41 5.76 1.27
CA THR A 70 9.67 4.53 0.93
C THR A 70 9.54 3.60 2.13
N GLN A 71 8.33 3.14 2.37
CA GLN A 71 8.00 2.12 3.35
C GLN A 71 7.22 0.98 2.68
N TYR A 72 7.47 -0.25 3.12
CA TYR A 72 6.76 -1.43 2.66
C TYR A 72 6.05 -2.11 3.83
N LEU A 73 4.74 -2.29 3.70
CA LEU A 73 3.90 -3.04 4.62
C LEU A 73 3.54 -4.39 3.97
N PRO A 74 4.29 -5.47 4.28
CA PRO A 74 3.95 -6.80 3.77
C PRO A 74 2.67 -7.34 4.43
N GLU A 75 1.99 -8.24 3.72
CA GLU A 75 0.78 -8.87 4.24
C GLU A 75 1.03 -9.62 5.55
N ASP A 76 2.18 -10.28 5.68
CA ASP A 76 2.54 -11.15 6.80
C ASP A 76 3.34 -10.45 7.91
N LEU A 77 3.38 -9.10 7.93
CA LEU A 77 4.06 -8.37 9.00
C LEU A 77 3.55 -8.80 10.38
N ARG A 78 4.48 -9.14 11.26
CA ARG A 78 4.20 -9.48 12.66
C ARG A 78 5.10 -8.68 13.58
N PHE A 79 4.53 -8.19 14.66
CA PHE A 79 5.26 -7.66 15.80
C PHE A 79 5.42 -8.74 16.87
N ASP A 80 6.29 -8.47 17.85
CA ASP A 80 6.45 -9.32 19.02
C ASP A 80 5.06 -9.53 19.68
N PRO A 81 4.67 -10.78 20.00
CA PRO A 81 3.37 -11.09 20.58
C PRO A 81 3.12 -10.47 21.95
N GLU A 82 4.17 -10.13 22.71
CA GLU A 82 4.05 -9.61 24.08
C GLU A 82 3.89 -8.08 24.15
N ILE A 83 4.23 -7.35 23.08
CA ILE A 83 4.05 -5.89 23.05
C ILE A 83 2.62 -5.51 22.66
N THR A 84 2.19 -4.30 23.06
CA THR A 84 0.86 -3.77 22.73
C THR A 84 0.92 -2.78 21.58
N PRO A 85 -0.19 -2.56 20.84
CA PRO A 85 -0.25 -1.49 19.83
C PRO A 85 0.18 -0.12 20.36
N ALA A 86 -0.20 0.22 21.61
CA ALA A 86 0.23 1.47 22.21
C ALA A 86 1.76 1.57 22.38
N MET A 87 2.43 0.46 22.68
CA MET A 87 3.90 0.42 22.73
C MET A 87 4.51 0.53 21.33
N ILE A 88 3.97 -0.20 20.34
CA ILE A 88 4.40 -0.13 18.94
C ILE A 88 4.33 1.33 18.45
N PHE A 89 3.20 2.00 18.67
CA PHE A 89 3.01 3.39 18.25
C PHE A 89 4.01 4.34 18.92
N ARG A 90 4.24 4.21 20.22
CA ARG A 90 5.23 5.01 20.95
C ARG A 90 6.65 4.83 20.45
N MET A 91 7.01 3.62 20.01
CA MET A 91 8.36 3.28 19.55
C MET A 91 8.61 3.70 18.11
N LEU A 92 7.61 3.59 17.23
CA LEU A 92 7.79 3.73 15.79
C LEU A 92 7.26 5.05 15.21
N LEU A 93 6.33 5.72 15.89
CA LEU A 93 5.73 6.94 15.36
C LEU A 93 6.41 8.21 15.86
N PRO A 94 6.48 9.27 15.05
CA PRO A 94 6.87 10.59 15.51
C PRO A 94 5.96 11.04 16.67
N LYS A 95 6.53 11.66 17.71
CA LYS A 95 5.76 12.12 18.89
C LYS A 95 4.55 12.98 18.50
N ALA A 96 4.70 13.84 17.49
CA ALA A 96 3.63 14.71 17.00
C ALA A 96 2.45 13.93 16.37
N LYS A 97 2.66 12.69 15.94
CA LYS A 97 1.63 11.85 15.31
C LYS A 97 1.01 10.81 16.25
N LEU A 98 1.56 10.65 17.44
CA LEU A 98 1.12 9.61 18.36
C LEU A 98 -0.34 9.78 18.78
N GLN A 99 -0.77 11.00 19.09
CA GLN A 99 -2.14 11.26 19.53
C GLN A 99 -3.15 10.99 18.39
N ASP A 100 -2.83 11.41 17.17
CA ASP A 100 -3.68 11.16 16.00
C ASP A 100 -3.83 9.64 15.73
N ALA A 101 -2.74 8.88 15.86
CA ALA A 101 -2.75 7.43 15.73
C ALA A 101 -3.62 6.76 16.81
N LEU A 102 -3.53 7.20 18.07
CA LEU A 102 -4.37 6.70 19.17
C LEU A 102 -5.84 7.07 18.98
N ASN A 103 -6.14 8.26 18.49
CA ASN A 103 -7.51 8.69 18.18
C ASN A 103 -8.10 7.80 17.07
N LEU A 104 -7.34 7.56 16.00
CA LEU A 104 -7.79 6.64 14.94
C LEU A 104 -8.00 5.23 15.50
N ALA A 105 -7.08 4.72 16.31
CA ALA A 105 -7.20 3.40 16.93
C ALA A 105 -8.50 3.28 17.74
N THR A 106 -8.86 4.32 18.49
CA THR A 106 -10.14 4.39 19.25
C THR A 106 -11.34 4.38 18.30
N ASN A 107 -11.31 5.20 17.26
CA ASN A 107 -12.40 5.31 16.29
C ASN A 107 -12.71 3.99 15.58
N ILE A 108 -11.68 3.20 15.27
CA ILE A 108 -11.83 1.89 14.60
C ILE A 108 -11.85 0.71 15.58
N GLU A 109 -12.13 0.97 16.86
CA GLU A 109 -12.29 -0.04 17.92
C GLU A 109 -11.07 -0.97 18.10
N LEU A 110 -9.85 -0.45 17.95
CA LEU A 110 -8.64 -1.19 18.24
C LEU A 110 -8.28 -1.10 19.73
N ASP A 111 -8.29 -2.23 20.43
CA ASP A 111 -7.79 -2.31 21.82
C ASP A 111 -6.27 -2.18 21.85
N VAL A 112 -5.80 -0.95 22.09
CA VAL A 112 -4.35 -0.63 22.11
C VAL A 112 -3.62 -1.13 23.35
N LYS A 113 -4.34 -1.66 24.37
CA LYS A 113 -3.77 -2.20 25.60
C LYS A 113 -3.58 -3.72 25.57
N LYS A 114 -4.30 -4.40 24.68
CA LYS A 114 -4.19 -5.84 24.49
C LYS A 114 -2.88 -6.21 23.80
N THR A 115 -2.19 -7.26 24.23
CA THR A 115 -0.95 -7.71 23.60
C THR A 115 -1.18 -8.16 22.14
N TYR A 116 -0.22 -7.88 21.27
CA TYR A 116 -0.31 -8.14 19.84
C TYR A 116 -0.63 -9.61 19.52
N GLY A 117 -0.06 -10.54 20.28
CA GLY A 117 -0.32 -11.97 20.14
C GLY A 117 -1.78 -12.36 20.40
N ARG A 118 -2.50 -11.60 21.24
CA ARG A 118 -3.92 -11.83 21.56
C ARG A 118 -4.91 -11.07 20.67
N LEU A 119 -4.43 -10.22 19.76
CA LEU A 119 -5.28 -9.52 18.82
C LEU A 119 -5.84 -10.48 17.76
N SER A 120 -7.05 -10.21 17.29
CA SER A 120 -7.59 -10.83 16.08
C SER A 120 -6.75 -10.45 14.86
N THR A 121 -6.88 -11.20 13.77
CA THR A 121 -6.19 -10.89 12.50
C THR A 121 -6.52 -9.47 12.03
N GLY A 122 -7.78 -9.05 12.08
CA GLY A 122 -8.20 -7.70 11.73
C GLY A 122 -7.56 -6.63 12.62
N ASN A 123 -7.50 -6.84 13.94
CA ASN A 123 -6.88 -5.87 14.85
C ASN A 123 -5.35 -5.80 14.70
N ARG A 124 -4.68 -6.90 14.37
CA ARG A 124 -3.26 -6.87 13.97
C ARG A 124 -3.08 -6.05 12.69
N ARG A 125 -3.96 -6.22 11.71
CA ARG A 125 -3.93 -5.44 10.47
C ARG A 125 -4.18 -3.96 10.73
N LYS A 126 -5.18 -3.60 11.58
CA LYS A 126 -5.40 -2.22 12.02
C LYS A 126 -4.13 -1.61 12.64
N THR A 127 -3.46 -2.35 13.53
CA THR A 127 -2.19 -1.92 14.16
C THR A 127 -1.11 -1.66 13.11
N ASN A 128 -0.89 -2.59 12.18
CA ASN A 128 0.14 -2.50 11.16
C ASN A 128 -0.12 -1.30 10.24
N LEU A 129 -1.36 -1.09 9.81
CA LEU A 129 -1.73 -0.02 8.90
C LEU A 129 -1.67 1.36 9.56
N ILE A 130 -2.11 1.51 10.83
CA ILE A 130 -1.89 2.73 11.61
C ILE A 130 -0.40 3.03 11.69
N THR A 131 0.42 2.04 11.98
CA THR A 131 1.88 2.24 12.09
C THR A 131 2.45 2.75 10.77
N ALA A 132 2.08 2.16 9.63
CA ALA A 132 2.56 2.61 8.31
C ALA A 132 2.11 4.05 7.99
N GLU A 133 0.81 4.36 8.20
CA GLU A 133 0.22 5.66 7.86
C GLU A 133 0.77 6.81 8.71
N PHE A 134 1.06 6.58 9.98
CA PHE A 134 1.52 7.63 10.88
C PHE A 134 3.04 7.73 11.03
N SER A 135 3.81 6.78 10.46
CA SER A 135 5.27 6.86 10.41
C SER A 135 5.82 7.65 9.21
N VAL A 136 4.93 8.26 8.39
CA VAL A 136 5.33 9.12 7.26
C VAL A 136 6.12 10.35 7.74
N LYS A 137 7.11 10.75 6.96
CA LYS A 137 7.96 11.91 7.25
C LYS A 137 7.25 13.20 6.82
N PRO A 138 7.10 14.20 7.72
CA PRO A 138 6.37 15.43 7.42
C PRO A 138 7.05 16.30 6.36
N ASP A 139 8.39 16.25 6.28
CA ASP A 139 9.20 17.15 5.47
C ASP A 139 9.67 16.52 4.15
N SER A 140 9.07 15.42 3.74
CA SER A 140 9.41 14.75 2.47
C SER A 140 8.18 14.13 1.84
N GLY A 141 8.21 13.89 0.51
CA GLY A 141 7.27 12.99 -0.13
C GLY A 141 7.41 11.58 0.44
N ASN A 142 6.31 10.88 0.60
CA ASN A 142 6.28 9.52 1.16
C ASN A 142 5.69 8.54 0.16
N ILE A 143 6.25 7.33 0.12
CA ILE A 143 5.76 6.23 -0.69
C ILE A 143 5.43 5.08 0.25
N LEU A 144 4.17 4.66 0.26
CA LEU A 144 3.70 3.49 0.99
C LEU A 144 3.36 2.37 0.01
N LEU A 145 4.10 1.28 0.09
CA LEU A 145 3.85 0.06 -0.65
C LEU A 145 3.07 -0.89 0.28
N LEU A 146 1.78 -1.08 0.00
CA LEU A 146 0.86 -1.77 0.91
C LEU A 146 0.38 -3.09 0.30
N ASP A 147 0.76 -4.21 0.91
CA ASP A 147 0.37 -5.53 0.43
C ASP A 147 -0.87 -6.04 1.17
N GLU A 148 -2.00 -6.11 0.45
CA GLU A 148 -3.32 -6.51 0.96
C GLU A 148 -3.70 -5.82 2.29
N PRO A 149 -3.60 -4.47 2.39
CA PRO A 149 -3.75 -3.76 3.66
C PRO A 149 -5.16 -3.89 4.28
N PHE A 150 -6.17 -4.14 3.45
CA PHE A 150 -7.56 -4.25 3.88
C PHE A 150 -8.02 -5.67 4.19
N SER A 151 -7.17 -6.67 3.97
CA SER A 151 -7.49 -8.06 4.28
C SER A 151 -7.87 -8.23 5.75
N GLY A 152 -9.09 -8.71 6.02
CA GLY A 152 -9.61 -8.91 7.37
C GLY A 152 -10.03 -7.65 8.13
N LEU A 153 -10.07 -6.47 7.49
CA LEU A 153 -10.67 -5.28 8.04
C LEU A 153 -12.19 -5.26 7.83
N ASP A 154 -12.92 -4.76 8.82
CA ASP A 154 -14.31 -4.40 8.66
C ASP A 154 -14.49 -3.14 7.79
N ALA A 155 -15.69 -2.95 7.25
CA ALA A 155 -16.00 -1.83 6.36
C ALA A 155 -15.77 -0.46 7.02
N PHE A 156 -16.03 -0.34 8.31
CA PHE A 156 -15.89 0.90 9.07
C PHE A 156 -14.41 1.30 9.20
N ALA A 157 -13.54 0.36 9.57
CA ALA A 157 -12.11 0.60 9.63
C ALA A 157 -11.53 0.95 8.26
N ARG A 158 -11.97 0.24 7.20
CA ARG A 158 -11.56 0.53 5.83
C ARG A 158 -11.92 1.96 5.43
N GLN A 159 -13.16 2.38 5.63
CA GLN A 159 -13.61 3.74 5.32
C GLN A 159 -12.75 4.80 6.04
N ALA A 160 -12.41 4.58 7.30
CA ALA A 160 -11.58 5.51 8.06
C ALA A 160 -10.18 5.69 7.43
N PHE A 161 -9.56 4.62 6.90
CA PHE A 161 -8.29 4.73 6.17
C PHE A 161 -8.47 5.40 4.80
N GLU A 162 -9.51 5.11 4.06
CA GLU A 162 -9.80 5.77 2.77
C GLU A 162 -9.96 7.29 2.93
N GLU A 163 -10.58 7.75 4.02
CA GLU A 163 -10.67 9.18 4.33
C GLU A 163 -9.29 9.82 4.63
N ILE A 164 -8.42 9.11 5.36
CA ILE A 164 -7.03 9.56 5.59
C ILE A 164 -6.28 9.64 4.26
N TRP A 165 -6.44 8.67 3.38
CA TRP A 165 -5.78 8.63 2.08
C TRP A 165 -6.21 9.79 1.19
N LYS A 166 -7.49 10.12 1.14
CA LYS A 166 -8.00 11.29 0.41
C LYS A 166 -7.37 12.60 0.91
N LYS A 167 -7.26 12.78 2.22
CA LYS A 167 -6.71 14.00 2.84
C LYS A 167 -5.21 14.18 2.64
N SER A 168 -4.46 13.09 2.50
CA SER A 168 -2.99 13.09 2.41
C SER A 168 -2.44 12.82 1.00
N ALA A 169 -3.31 12.80 -0.02
CA ALA A 169 -2.95 12.44 -1.39
C ALA A 169 -1.80 13.24 -2.00
N ALA A 170 -1.68 14.54 -1.67
CA ALA A 170 -0.63 15.40 -2.22
C ALA A 170 0.79 15.01 -1.77
N ASN A 171 0.94 14.48 -0.54
CA ASN A 171 2.24 14.23 0.11
C ASN A 171 2.57 12.74 0.25
N VAL A 172 1.61 11.86 -0.01
CA VAL A 172 1.77 10.41 0.14
C VAL A 172 1.30 9.73 -1.12
N LEU A 173 2.19 8.97 -1.74
CA LEU A 173 1.87 8.02 -2.79
C LEU A 173 1.66 6.65 -2.15
N ARG A 174 0.51 6.04 -2.40
CA ARG A 174 0.22 4.66 -1.98
C ARG A 174 0.07 3.76 -3.19
N LEU A 175 0.84 2.68 -3.23
CA LEU A 175 0.61 1.58 -4.16
C LEU A 175 0.05 0.41 -3.36
N VAL A 176 -1.23 0.12 -3.58
CA VAL A 176 -2.04 -0.76 -2.75
C VAL A 176 -2.40 -2.02 -3.53
N SER A 177 -1.87 -3.18 -3.15
CA SER A 177 -2.42 -4.43 -3.67
C SER A 177 -3.72 -4.74 -2.94
N CYS A 178 -4.75 -5.09 -3.66
CA CYS A 178 -6.03 -5.42 -3.05
C CYS A 178 -6.82 -6.43 -3.88
N HIS A 179 -7.74 -7.11 -3.19
CA HIS A 179 -8.89 -7.76 -3.79
C HIS A 179 -10.10 -6.86 -3.56
N PRO A 180 -10.64 -6.24 -4.61
CA PRO A 180 -11.80 -5.37 -4.45
C PRO A 180 -13.03 -6.14 -3.98
N ASP A 181 -13.74 -5.60 -2.98
CA ASP A 181 -14.83 -6.30 -2.31
C ASP A 181 -16.18 -6.07 -3.00
N TYR A 182 -16.32 -5.02 -3.78
CA TYR A 182 -17.59 -4.68 -4.44
C TYR A 182 -17.35 -3.96 -5.78
N ASP A 183 -18.28 -4.18 -6.70
CA ASP A 183 -18.18 -3.74 -8.09
C ASP A 183 -18.08 -2.21 -8.26
N ALA A 184 -18.73 -1.44 -7.40
CA ALA A 184 -18.73 0.02 -7.46
C ALA A 184 -17.50 0.68 -6.80
N MET A 185 -16.50 -0.10 -6.36
CA MET A 185 -15.28 0.45 -5.77
C MET A 185 -14.56 1.32 -6.79
N GLU A 186 -14.39 2.61 -6.45
CA GLU A 186 -13.66 3.57 -7.29
C GLU A 186 -12.17 3.28 -7.27
N MET A 187 -11.57 3.23 -8.46
CA MET A 187 -10.15 2.94 -8.67
C MET A 187 -9.58 3.87 -9.74
N PRO A 188 -9.45 5.17 -9.46
CA PRO A 188 -9.09 6.18 -10.48
C PRO A 188 -7.70 5.96 -11.09
N SER A 189 -6.86 5.17 -10.44
CA SER A 189 -5.56 4.76 -10.98
C SER A 189 -5.29 3.31 -10.60
N ALA A 190 -5.06 2.46 -11.59
CA ALA A 190 -4.82 1.04 -11.43
C ALA A 190 -3.60 0.57 -12.24
N VAL A 191 -2.66 -0.10 -11.59
CA VAL A 191 -1.59 -0.88 -12.23
C VAL A 191 -2.07 -2.32 -12.30
N MET A 192 -2.30 -2.81 -13.48
CA MET A 192 -2.86 -4.15 -13.71
C MET A 192 -1.81 -5.09 -14.26
N ILE A 193 -1.72 -6.29 -13.68
CA ILE A 193 -0.90 -7.39 -14.21
C ILE A 193 -1.84 -8.40 -14.85
N GLU A 194 -1.84 -8.43 -16.18
CA GLU A 194 -2.61 -9.35 -17.00
C GLU A 194 -1.68 -10.32 -17.72
N GLY A 195 -1.82 -11.62 -17.48
CA GLY A 195 -0.88 -12.60 -18.01
C GLY A 195 0.56 -12.29 -17.57
N LYS A 196 1.40 -11.85 -18.52
CA LYS A 196 2.78 -11.40 -18.26
C LYS A 196 2.97 -9.91 -18.56
N SER A 197 1.93 -9.18 -18.90
CA SER A 197 2.00 -7.75 -19.23
C SER A 197 1.51 -6.90 -18.08
N VAL A 198 2.12 -5.73 -17.91
CA VAL A 198 1.69 -4.74 -16.91
C VAL A 198 1.22 -3.49 -17.65
N HIS A 199 0.03 -3.03 -17.25
CA HIS A 199 -0.63 -1.85 -17.82
C HIS A 199 -0.98 -0.87 -16.69
N HIS A 200 -0.91 0.42 -16.97
CA HIS A 200 -1.41 1.46 -16.09
C HIS A 200 -2.65 2.08 -16.72
N LEU A 201 -3.75 2.07 -15.98
CA LEU A 201 -5.02 2.67 -16.36
C LEU A 201 -5.33 3.78 -15.36
N ALA A 202 -5.62 4.97 -15.88
CA ALA A 202 -5.98 6.12 -15.07
C ALA A 202 -7.18 6.80 -15.73
N ASP A 203 -8.31 6.83 -15.03
CA ASP A 203 -9.54 7.48 -15.44
C ASP A 203 -10.36 7.85 -14.20
N ASP A 204 -10.75 9.11 -14.08
CA ASP A 204 -11.63 9.60 -13.04
C ASP A 204 -13.02 8.94 -13.15
N GLY A 205 -13.44 8.25 -12.09
CA GLY A 205 -14.71 7.51 -12.08
C GLY A 205 -14.61 6.05 -12.52
N GLN A 206 -13.42 5.55 -12.88
CA GLN A 206 -13.18 4.14 -13.14
C GLN A 206 -13.48 3.29 -11.91
N THR A 207 -14.19 2.18 -12.11
CA THR A 207 -14.59 1.27 -11.02
C THR A 207 -14.04 -0.14 -11.22
N TRP A 208 -14.07 -0.93 -10.14
CA TRP A 208 -13.67 -2.33 -10.22
C TRP A 208 -14.48 -3.13 -11.24
N SER A 209 -15.80 -2.87 -11.38
CA SER A 209 -16.63 -3.58 -12.36
C SER A 209 -16.14 -3.42 -13.80
N GLN A 210 -15.56 -2.27 -14.13
CA GLN A 210 -14.98 -1.99 -15.44
C GLN A 210 -13.61 -2.65 -15.63
N LEU A 211 -12.82 -2.75 -14.56
CA LEU A 211 -11.46 -3.31 -14.58
C LEU A 211 -11.44 -4.83 -14.52
N LYS A 212 -12.36 -5.46 -13.77
CA LYS A 212 -12.33 -6.92 -13.54
C LYS A 212 -12.46 -7.74 -14.81
N GLY A 213 -13.17 -7.23 -15.82
CA GLY A 213 -13.30 -7.89 -17.12
C GLY A 213 -11.99 -7.98 -17.91
N GLN A 214 -11.00 -7.18 -17.56
CA GLN A 214 -9.66 -7.17 -18.18
C GLN A 214 -8.68 -8.13 -17.48
N LEU A 215 -9.01 -8.63 -16.30
CA LEU A 215 -8.18 -9.61 -15.56
C LEU A 215 -8.51 -11.04 -15.98
N ASN A 216 -7.97 -11.49 -17.11
CA ASN A 216 -8.10 -12.86 -17.62
C ASN A 216 -7.02 -13.81 -17.09
#